data_2b36af686b6aebaab761bf8be0eab732
#
_entry.id   2b36af686b6aebaab761bf8be0eab732
#
_cell.length_a   1.000
_cell.length_b   1.000
_cell.length_c   1.000
_cell.angle_alpha   90.00
_cell.angle_beta   90.00
_cell.angle_gamma   90.00
#
_symmetry.space_group_name_H-M   'P 1'
#
loop_
_entity.id
_entity.type
_entity.pdbx_description
1 polymer ?
#
loop_
_entity_poly.entity_id
_entity_poly.type
_entity_poly.pdbx_seq_one_letter_code
_entity_poly.pdbx_strand_id
1 'polypeptide(L)'
;MGLFDRFKKQDCEICGKEVGMFGYKKLEDGEICKDCVKLLSPWFDERRHSTVEQIKRQLAAREENRKKLQTWNHSMVFGEHQKIYINFLGRIPDSFVISSVSNYKEANADIIPFCLVNSCDLDIRESHQELKQKNSQGEQVSYNPPRYEYSYEFYIRMTIMGIEYIDDMSLRLNRNTLKLESIQRTAGRGLLFSQAFDPMHYPEYREYKSIADTVKQVIDCGRQGLVYQPQASGYAGDPFPAIIDQIRNAPTTADALSTFTALSQQLVNHPNKDAITRQASDALNAVKMRESRQAAAAVPVASPAASALWTCPGCGSSNTGKFCSSCGSPKPAFSANNSWTCFCGAINTAKFCQECGTVRFKPQQIWCSECSWTTEDEDDPNAVPKFCPNCGRQFNNEDIR
;
A
#
# COMPACT_ATOMS: atom_id res chain seq x y z
N MET A 1 0.26 -3.01 59.40
CA MET A 1 0.32 -2.22 58.14
C MET A 1 -0.92 -1.34 58.13
N GLY A 2 -0.72 -0.02 58.28
CA GLY A 2 -1.80 0.93 58.52
C GLY A 2 -2.61 1.19 57.26
N LEU A 3 -3.88 1.43 57.39
CA LEU A 3 -4.84 1.79 56.32
C LEU A 3 -4.39 3.04 55.52
N PHE A 4 -3.51 3.86 56.07
CA PHE A 4 -3.00 5.10 55.52
C PHE A 4 -1.84 4.91 54.49
N ASP A 5 -1.18 3.76 54.44
CA ASP A 5 -0.14 3.48 53.43
C ASP A 5 -0.71 3.26 52.03
N ARG A 6 -2.00 3.07 51.90
CA ARG A 6 -2.72 2.94 50.61
C ARG A 6 -2.96 4.28 49.90
N PHE A 7 -2.70 5.42 50.52
CA PHE A 7 -2.95 6.74 49.97
C PHE A 7 -1.67 7.46 49.52
N LYS A 8 -0.50 6.78 49.51
CA LYS A 8 0.72 7.37 49.00
C LYS A 8 0.56 7.66 47.50
N LYS A 9 0.82 8.89 47.12
CA LYS A 9 1.06 9.27 45.76
C LYS A 9 2.30 8.53 45.28
N GLN A 10 2.25 8.04 44.06
CA GLN A 10 3.34 7.28 43.45
C GLN A 10 3.84 8.03 42.22
N ASP A 11 5.12 7.97 41.98
CA ASP A 11 5.73 8.57 40.80
C ASP A 11 5.72 7.58 39.64
N CYS A 12 5.43 8.06 38.44
CA CYS A 12 5.54 7.26 37.24
C CYS A 12 7.03 7.00 36.93
N GLU A 13 7.45 5.73 36.90
CA GLU A 13 8.84 5.32 36.62
C GLU A 13 9.33 5.71 35.21
N ILE A 14 8.40 6.13 34.35
CA ILE A 14 8.71 6.54 32.97
C ILE A 14 8.91 8.05 32.86
N CYS A 15 7.98 8.86 33.37
CA CYS A 15 8.01 10.32 33.18
C CYS A 15 8.18 11.10 34.48
N GLY A 16 8.30 10.46 35.62
CA GLY A 16 8.47 11.10 36.93
C GLY A 16 7.25 11.86 37.46
N LYS A 17 6.09 11.80 36.76
CA LYS A 17 4.88 12.51 37.16
C LYS A 17 4.26 11.83 38.38
N GLU A 18 4.00 12.61 39.42
CA GLU A 18 3.25 12.16 40.58
C GLU A 18 1.80 11.87 40.19
N VAL A 19 1.30 10.69 40.52
CA VAL A 19 -0.05 10.23 40.18
C VAL A 19 -0.76 9.69 41.43
N GLY A 20 -2.05 10.02 41.55
CA GLY A 20 -2.89 9.47 42.62
C GLY A 20 -3.22 7.99 42.39
N MET A 21 -3.79 7.37 43.39
CA MET A 21 -4.06 5.93 43.49
C MET A 21 -4.75 5.25 42.28
N PHE A 22 -5.54 5.98 41.51
CA PHE A 22 -6.24 5.45 40.31
C PHE A 22 -5.58 5.90 38.98
N GLY A 23 -4.47 6.64 39.06
CA GLY A 23 -3.78 7.24 37.91
C GLY A 23 -2.70 6.35 37.29
N TYR A 24 -2.30 5.27 37.95
CA TYR A 24 -1.21 4.39 37.52
C TYR A 24 -1.68 3.01 37.09
N LYS A 25 -0.79 2.29 36.40
CA LYS A 25 -0.91 0.89 36.01
C LYS A 25 0.35 0.16 36.44
N LYS A 26 0.21 -1.09 36.92
CA LYS A 26 1.34 -1.90 37.39
C LYS A 26 2.16 -2.46 36.24
N LEU A 27 3.47 -2.47 36.43
CA LEU A 27 4.48 -3.22 35.71
C LEU A 27 4.96 -4.38 36.59
N GLU A 28 5.93 -5.16 36.14
CA GLU A 28 6.53 -6.24 36.91
C GLU A 28 7.33 -5.66 38.10
N ASP A 29 8.13 -4.62 37.87
CA ASP A 29 9.07 -4.01 38.79
C ASP A 29 8.81 -2.51 39.09
N GLY A 30 7.61 -2.00 38.71
CA GLY A 30 7.30 -0.58 38.92
C GLY A 30 5.89 -0.19 38.50
N GLU A 31 5.69 1.10 38.28
CA GLU A 31 4.40 1.68 37.93
C GLU A 31 4.50 2.72 36.82
N ILE A 32 3.49 2.78 35.98
CA ILE A 32 3.40 3.68 34.83
C ILE A 32 2.08 4.46 34.87
N CYS A 33 2.12 5.78 34.59
CA CYS A 33 0.91 6.59 34.53
C CYS A 33 0.08 6.30 33.26
N LYS A 34 -1.20 6.64 33.30
CA LYS A 34 -2.13 6.44 32.18
C LYS A 34 -1.70 7.17 30.91
N ASP A 35 -1.03 8.31 31.04
CA ASP A 35 -0.58 9.07 29.86
C ASP A 35 0.59 8.35 29.16
N CYS A 36 1.55 7.82 29.92
CA CYS A 36 2.60 6.98 29.34
C CYS A 36 2.08 5.67 28.74
N VAL A 37 1.05 5.06 29.34
CA VAL A 37 0.40 3.86 28.77
C VAL A 37 -0.19 4.13 27.39
N LYS A 38 -0.75 5.33 27.13
CA LYS A 38 -1.30 5.68 25.80
C LYS A 38 -0.23 5.78 24.72
N LEU A 39 1.04 5.93 25.10
CA LEU A 39 2.16 6.01 24.17
C LEU A 39 2.66 4.62 23.73
N LEU A 40 2.27 3.56 24.45
CA LEU A 40 2.63 2.20 24.11
C LEU A 40 1.92 1.75 22.81
N SER A 41 2.43 0.69 22.19
CA SER A 41 1.77 0.09 21.03
C SER A 41 0.36 -0.38 21.38
N PRO A 42 -0.64 -0.17 20.51
CA PRO A 42 -1.98 -0.73 20.70
C PRO A 42 -2.01 -2.27 20.64
N TRP A 43 -0.95 -2.88 20.13
CA TRP A 43 -0.78 -4.34 20.02
C TRP A 43 -0.11 -4.97 21.25
N PHE A 44 0.34 -4.14 22.17
CA PHE A 44 1.03 -4.57 23.36
C PHE A 44 0.06 -4.85 24.52
N ASP A 45 -0.11 -6.11 24.91
CA ASP A 45 -1.03 -6.56 25.96
C ASP A 45 -0.32 -7.04 27.25
N GLU A 46 0.97 -7.43 27.16
CA GLU A 46 1.75 -7.99 28.28
C GLU A 46 2.35 -6.96 29.24
N ARG A 47 1.79 -5.76 29.31
CA ARG A 47 2.31 -4.69 30.18
C ARG A 47 2.57 -5.12 31.64
N ARG A 48 1.73 -5.99 32.20
CA ARG A 48 1.85 -6.41 33.61
C ARG A 48 3.06 -7.30 33.87
N HIS A 49 3.55 -7.96 32.86
CA HIS A 49 4.69 -8.87 32.88
C HIS A 49 5.95 -8.23 32.29
N SER A 50 5.92 -6.92 32.09
CA SER A 50 7.03 -6.17 31.53
C SER A 50 7.68 -5.28 32.58
N THR A 51 9.02 -5.21 32.53
CA THR A 51 9.81 -4.34 33.40
C THR A 51 9.78 -2.89 32.94
N VAL A 52 10.11 -1.98 33.83
CA VAL A 52 10.28 -0.53 33.51
C VAL A 52 11.26 -0.34 32.36
N GLU A 53 12.33 -1.12 32.31
CA GLU A 53 13.34 -1.01 31.24
C GLU A 53 12.78 -1.47 29.88
N GLN A 54 12.02 -2.55 29.84
CA GLN A 54 11.34 -3.00 28.59
C GLN A 54 10.38 -1.94 28.08
N ILE A 55 9.61 -1.32 28.99
CA ILE A 55 8.71 -0.22 28.62
C ILE A 55 9.49 0.99 28.08
N LYS A 56 10.61 1.36 28.68
CA LYS A 56 11.46 2.44 28.16
C LYS A 56 12.01 2.13 26.77
N ARG A 57 12.46 0.88 26.53
CA ARG A 57 12.90 0.44 25.19
C ARG A 57 11.78 0.52 24.16
N GLN A 58 10.57 0.04 24.52
CA GLN A 58 9.40 0.15 23.64
C GLN A 58 9.10 1.61 23.28
N LEU A 59 9.07 2.51 24.26
CA LEU A 59 8.80 3.94 24.03
C LEU A 59 9.87 4.59 23.13
N ALA A 60 11.14 4.24 23.32
CA ALA A 60 12.21 4.70 22.43
C ALA A 60 12.01 4.19 20.98
N ALA A 61 11.68 2.90 20.81
CA ALA A 61 11.38 2.33 19.50
C ALA A 61 10.17 3.01 18.84
N ARG A 62 9.13 3.35 19.63
CA ARG A 62 7.95 4.06 19.12
C ARG A 62 8.24 5.50 18.72
N GLU A 63 9.19 6.15 19.36
CA GLU A 63 9.64 7.49 18.94
C GLU A 63 10.39 7.42 17.59
N GLU A 64 11.22 6.40 17.38
CA GLU A 64 11.85 6.16 16.08
C GLU A 64 10.80 5.78 15.01
N ASN A 65 9.79 4.97 15.38
CA ASN A 65 8.67 4.66 14.50
C ASN A 65 7.93 5.95 14.09
N ARG A 66 7.69 6.87 15.02
CA ARG A 66 7.02 8.16 14.74
C ARG A 66 7.76 8.96 13.68
N LYS A 67 9.10 9.03 13.76
CA LYS A 67 9.93 9.73 12.78
C LYS A 67 9.83 9.08 11.41
N LYS A 68 9.94 7.76 11.32
CA LYS A 68 9.79 6.99 10.07
C LYS A 68 8.40 7.16 9.47
N LEU A 69 7.36 7.16 10.30
CA LEU A 69 5.97 7.24 9.87
C LEU A 69 5.64 8.57 9.17
N GLN A 70 6.36 9.67 9.45
CA GLN A 70 6.15 10.96 8.78
C GLN A 70 6.41 10.87 7.27
N THR A 71 7.43 10.13 6.86
CA THR A 71 7.82 9.94 5.47
C THR A 71 7.22 8.68 4.85
N TRP A 72 6.73 7.74 5.67
CA TRP A 72 6.13 6.51 5.20
C TRP A 72 4.81 6.78 4.47
N ASN A 73 4.62 6.11 3.33
CA ASN A 73 3.42 6.22 2.51
C ASN A 73 2.92 4.82 2.15
N HIS A 74 1.65 4.73 1.81
CA HIS A 74 1.02 3.49 1.39
C HIS A 74 0.52 3.59 -0.05
N SER A 75 0.42 2.45 -0.72
CA SER A 75 -0.11 2.32 -2.07
C SER A 75 -1.42 1.54 -2.13
N MET A 76 -1.67 0.70 -1.11
CA MET A 76 -2.88 -0.10 -0.99
C MET A 76 -3.50 0.04 0.40
N VAL A 77 -4.84 -0.09 0.47
CA VAL A 77 -5.61 -0.07 1.72
C VAL A 77 -6.72 -1.09 1.64
N PHE A 78 -6.89 -1.89 2.71
CA PHE A 78 -8.00 -2.81 2.87
C PHE A 78 -8.63 -2.69 4.25
N GLY A 79 -9.87 -3.19 4.40
CA GLY A 79 -10.64 -3.17 5.63
C GLY A 79 -11.50 -1.92 5.78
N GLU A 80 -12.55 -2.03 6.59
CA GLU A 80 -13.56 -0.97 6.76
C GLU A 80 -13.35 -0.17 8.04
N HIS A 81 -13.30 -0.85 9.20
CA HIS A 81 -13.12 -0.21 10.51
C HIS A 81 -11.66 -0.17 10.91
N GLN A 82 -11.04 -1.34 11.02
CA GLN A 82 -9.60 -1.44 11.04
C GLN A 82 -9.11 -1.53 9.60
N LYS A 83 -8.12 -0.73 9.27
CA LYS A 83 -7.54 -0.70 7.92
C LYS A 83 -6.10 -1.13 7.96
N ILE A 84 -5.72 -1.99 7.03
CA ILE A 84 -4.32 -2.27 6.73
C ILE A 84 -3.89 -1.38 5.56
N TYR A 85 -2.87 -0.57 5.80
CA TYR A 85 -2.21 0.28 4.83
C TYR A 85 -0.92 -0.38 4.42
N ILE A 86 -0.68 -0.56 3.15
CA ILE A 86 0.43 -1.35 2.61
C ILE A 86 1.33 -0.47 1.76
N ASN A 87 2.63 -0.49 2.06
CA ASN A 87 3.68 0.11 1.25
C ASN A 87 4.33 -0.95 0.36
N PHE A 88 4.80 -0.51 -0.81
CA PHE A 88 5.50 -1.35 -1.78
C PHE A 88 6.86 -0.74 -2.12
N LEU A 89 7.87 -1.58 -2.20
CA LEU A 89 9.14 -1.26 -2.84
C LEU A 89 9.07 -1.79 -4.28
N GLY A 90 8.75 -0.90 -5.23
CA GLY A 90 8.42 -1.32 -6.60
C GLY A 90 7.15 -2.16 -6.64
N ARG A 91 7.27 -3.46 -6.89
CA ARG A 91 6.15 -4.42 -6.93
C ARG A 91 6.15 -5.43 -5.78
N ILE A 92 7.09 -5.30 -4.85
CA ILE A 92 7.22 -6.18 -3.68
C ILE A 92 6.58 -5.46 -2.49
N PRO A 93 5.61 -6.08 -1.78
CA PRO A 93 5.11 -5.53 -0.53
C PRO A 93 6.25 -5.45 0.50
N ASP A 94 6.49 -4.25 1.04
CA ASP A 94 7.61 -3.96 1.92
C ASP A 94 7.20 -3.94 3.39
N SER A 95 6.23 -3.10 3.71
CA SER A 95 5.78 -2.89 5.07
C SER A 95 4.31 -2.50 5.13
N PHE A 96 3.71 -2.63 6.31
CA PHE A 96 2.32 -2.25 6.52
C PHE A 96 2.12 -1.55 7.86
N VAL A 97 0.96 -0.90 7.96
CA VAL A 97 0.43 -0.27 9.18
C VAL A 97 -1.02 -0.71 9.33
N ILE A 98 -1.44 -1.08 10.55
CA ILE A 98 -2.85 -1.30 10.86
C ILE A 98 -3.34 -0.21 11.80
N SER A 99 -4.46 0.43 11.45
CA SER A 99 -5.08 1.47 12.26
C SER A 99 -6.59 1.51 12.07
N SER A 100 -7.32 1.76 13.16
CA SER A 100 -8.76 2.10 13.12
C SER A 100 -9.00 3.60 12.93
N VAL A 101 -7.94 4.41 13.03
CA VAL A 101 -7.98 5.86 12.86
C VAL A 101 -7.52 6.22 11.45
N SER A 102 -8.26 7.09 10.77
CA SER A 102 -7.94 7.50 9.39
C SER A 102 -6.57 8.18 9.30
N ASN A 103 -6.21 9.00 10.30
CA ASN A 103 -4.89 9.60 10.40
C ASN A 103 -3.96 8.70 11.25
N TYR A 104 -3.48 7.61 10.63
CA TYR A 104 -2.58 6.66 11.27
C TYR A 104 -1.23 7.28 11.68
N LYS A 105 -0.81 8.39 11.05
CA LYS A 105 0.43 9.11 11.38
C LYS A 105 0.32 9.80 12.74
N GLU A 106 -0.80 10.48 13.01
CA GLU A 106 -1.06 11.09 14.34
C GLU A 106 -1.24 10.03 15.43
N ALA A 107 -1.86 8.91 15.10
CA ALA A 107 -2.03 7.79 16.02
C ALA A 107 -0.70 7.08 16.32
N ASN A 108 0.40 7.44 15.66
CA ASN A 108 1.68 6.76 15.74
C ASN A 108 1.53 5.24 15.59
N ALA A 109 0.79 4.79 14.57
CA ALA A 109 0.61 3.37 14.31
C ALA A 109 1.96 2.71 13.95
N ASP A 110 2.14 1.45 14.32
CA ASP A 110 3.42 0.76 14.12
C ASP A 110 3.62 0.38 12.66
N ILE A 111 4.78 0.71 12.10
CA ILE A 111 5.23 0.24 10.79
C ILE A 111 5.82 -1.16 10.98
N ILE A 112 5.19 -2.15 10.37
CA ILE A 112 5.62 -3.54 10.43
C ILE A 112 6.18 -3.96 9.07
N PRO A 113 7.48 -4.27 8.97
CA PRO A 113 8.05 -4.89 7.78
C PRO A 113 7.46 -6.28 7.54
N PHE A 114 7.08 -6.61 6.30
CA PHE A 114 6.53 -7.93 6.01
C PHE A 114 7.50 -9.08 6.30
N CYS A 115 8.80 -8.84 6.21
CA CYS A 115 9.80 -9.86 6.55
C CYS A 115 9.77 -10.31 8.02
N LEU A 116 9.10 -9.56 8.91
CA LEU A 116 8.88 -9.92 10.30
C LEU A 116 7.58 -10.72 10.53
N VAL A 117 6.75 -10.89 9.50
CA VAL A 117 5.53 -11.71 9.59
C VAL A 117 5.92 -13.19 9.46
N ASN A 118 5.79 -13.92 10.55
CA ASN A 118 6.08 -15.36 10.58
C ASN A 118 4.95 -16.19 9.96
N SER A 119 3.69 -15.91 10.34
CA SER A 119 2.51 -16.58 9.78
C SER A 119 1.43 -15.58 9.42
N CYS A 120 0.57 -15.94 8.47
CA CYS A 120 -0.61 -15.19 8.09
C CYS A 120 -1.75 -16.15 7.75
N ASP A 121 -2.83 -16.12 8.53
CA ASP A 121 -3.96 -17.00 8.38
C ASP A 121 -5.26 -16.22 8.24
N LEU A 122 -6.11 -16.70 7.34
CA LEU A 122 -7.49 -16.23 7.21
C LEU A 122 -8.37 -17.02 8.17
N ASP A 123 -8.99 -16.32 9.14
CA ASP A 123 -9.95 -16.86 10.09
C ASP A 123 -11.34 -16.29 9.81
N ILE A 124 -12.23 -17.13 9.26
CA ILE A 124 -13.63 -16.77 9.02
C ILE A 124 -14.45 -17.38 10.13
N ARG A 125 -14.94 -16.54 11.02
CA ARG A 125 -15.80 -16.98 12.11
C ARG A 125 -17.23 -17.02 11.65
N GLU A 126 -17.82 -18.21 11.77
CA GLU A 126 -19.23 -18.46 11.46
C GLU A 126 -19.99 -18.75 12.75
N SER A 127 -21.18 -18.18 12.85
CA SER A 127 -22.21 -18.60 13.80
C SER A 127 -23.56 -18.57 13.11
N HIS A 128 -24.51 -19.33 13.62
CA HIS A 128 -25.88 -19.32 13.10
C HIS A 128 -26.90 -19.38 14.22
N GLN A 129 -28.06 -18.81 13.96
CA GLN A 129 -29.23 -18.87 14.85
C GLN A 129 -30.49 -19.17 14.07
N GLU A 130 -31.42 -19.93 14.68
CA GLU A 130 -32.71 -20.21 14.09
C GLU A 130 -33.59 -18.96 14.16
N LEU A 131 -34.16 -18.60 13.00
CA LEU A 131 -35.16 -17.53 12.93
C LEU A 131 -36.53 -18.07 13.36
N LYS A 132 -37.19 -17.32 14.24
CA LYS A 132 -38.53 -17.64 14.75
C LYS A 132 -39.54 -16.59 14.28
N GLN A 133 -40.80 -17.02 14.12
CA GLN A 133 -41.92 -16.16 13.80
C GLN A 133 -42.92 -16.12 14.97
N LYS A 134 -43.72 -15.07 15.05
CA LYS A 134 -44.81 -15.02 16.01
C LYS A 134 -46.06 -15.69 15.43
N ASN A 135 -46.66 -16.63 16.17
CA ASN A 135 -47.96 -17.19 15.84
C ASN A 135 -49.09 -16.19 16.16
N SER A 136 -50.34 -16.57 15.88
CA SER A 136 -51.53 -15.75 16.16
C SER A 136 -51.75 -15.46 17.64
N GLN A 137 -51.09 -16.22 18.51
CA GLN A 137 -51.16 -16.07 20.00
C GLN A 137 -49.98 -15.23 20.54
N GLY A 138 -49.06 -14.76 19.65
CA GLY A 138 -47.89 -13.96 20.00
C GLY A 138 -46.69 -14.76 20.47
N GLU A 139 -46.72 -16.10 20.40
CA GLU A 139 -45.64 -16.99 20.81
C GLU A 139 -44.61 -17.13 19.67
N GLN A 140 -43.32 -17.27 20.07
CA GLN A 140 -42.20 -17.50 19.16
C GLN A 140 -42.18 -18.97 18.70
N VAL A 141 -42.50 -19.24 17.44
CA VAL A 141 -42.50 -20.58 16.85
C VAL A 141 -41.51 -20.64 15.69
N SER A 142 -40.95 -21.83 15.44
CA SER A 142 -40.07 -22.08 14.29
C SER A 142 -40.83 -21.95 12.98
N TYR A 143 -40.13 -21.52 11.94
CA TYR A 143 -40.64 -21.64 10.59
C TYR A 143 -40.77 -23.14 10.19
N ASN A 144 -41.64 -23.45 9.27
CA ASN A 144 -41.74 -24.78 8.69
C ASN A 144 -41.61 -24.69 7.16
N PRO A 145 -40.48 -25.11 6.60
CA PRO A 145 -39.26 -25.64 7.24
C PRO A 145 -38.46 -24.56 8.02
N PRO A 146 -37.59 -24.97 9.01
CA PRO A 146 -36.79 -24.04 9.80
C PRO A 146 -35.91 -23.14 8.94
N ARG A 147 -35.77 -21.86 9.33
CA ARG A 147 -34.89 -20.88 8.71
C ARG A 147 -33.79 -20.49 9.66
N TYR A 148 -32.60 -20.24 9.12
CA TYR A 148 -31.44 -19.87 9.91
C TYR A 148 -30.82 -18.56 9.37
N GLU A 149 -30.37 -17.71 10.27
CA GLU A 149 -29.50 -16.57 9.99
C GLU A 149 -28.07 -16.98 10.30
N TYR A 150 -27.21 -16.92 9.32
CA TYR A 150 -25.77 -17.16 9.44
C TYR A 150 -25.05 -15.83 9.57
N SER A 151 -24.07 -15.78 10.46
CA SER A 151 -23.29 -14.57 10.76
C SER A 151 -21.82 -14.84 10.50
N TYR A 152 -21.16 -13.95 9.76
CA TYR A 152 -19.75 -14.09 9.36
C TYR A 152 -18.93 -12.90 9.77
N GLU A 153 -17.73 -13.16 10.30
CA GLU A 153 -16.69 -12.17 10.59
C GLU A 153 -15.38 -12.65 9.97
N PHE A 154 -14.73 -11.76 9.21
CA PHE A 154 -13.51 -12.06 8.47
C PHE A 154 -12.31 -11.46 9.17
N TYR A 155 -11.37 -12.29 9.60
CA TYR A 155 -10.14 -11.88 10.28
C TYR A 155 -8.91 -12.35 9.51
N ILE A 156 -7.91 -11.48 9.45
CA ILE A 156 -6.54 -11.86 9.13
C ILE A 156 -5.77 -11.90 10.44
N ARG A 157 -5.18 -13.05 10.75
CA ARG A 157 -4.33 -13.25 11.92
C ARG A 157 -2.90 -13.38 11.48
N MET A 158 -2.00 -12.69 12.16
CA MET A 158 -0.58 -12.69 11.86
C MET A 158 0.20 -12.87 13.16
N THR A 159 1.25 -13.69 13.09
CA THR A 159 2.27 -13.76 14.14
C THR A 159 3.47 -12.94 13.68
N ILE A 160 3.95 -12.05 14.54
CA ILE A 160 5.08 -11.15 14.26
C ILE A 160 6.30 -11.63 15.03
N MET A 161 7.46 -11.59 14.41
CA MET A 161 8.72 -11.94 15.06
C MET A 161 9.70 -10.76 15.01
N GLY A 162 10.56 -10.65 16.03
CA GLY A 162 11.61 -9.63 16.06
C GLY A 162 11.19 -8.25 16.55
N ILE A 163 9.94 -8.07 16.99
CA ILE A 163 9.49 -6.86 17.69
C ILE A 163 9.12 -7.28 19.12
N GLU A 164 9.93 -6.88 20.11
CA GLU A 164 9.84 -7.34 21.50
C GLU A 164 8.44 -7.17 22.14
N TYR A 165 7.60 -6.31 21.58
CA TYR A 165 6.31 -5.93 22.16
C TYR A 165 5.10 -6.21 21.24
N ILE A 166 5.29 -6.92 20.15
CA ILE A 166 4.22 -7.34 19.22
C ILE A 166 4.47 -8.80 18.85
N ASP A 167 3.62 -9.69 19.32
CA ASP A 167 3.68 -11.12 18.98
C ASP A 167 2.60 -11.50 17.98
N ASP A 168 1.34 -11.16 18.29
CA ASP A 168 0.18 -11.48 17.47
C ASP A 168 -0.59 -10.23 17.08
N MET A 169 -1.05 -10.22 15.83
CA MET A 169 -1.94 -9.17 15.32
C MET A 169 -3.18 -9.79 14.69
N SER A 170 -4.33 -9.19 14.95
CA SER A 170 -5.59 -9.62 14.36
C SER A 170 -6.29 -8.43 13.72
N LEU A 171 -6.55 -8.51 12.42
CA LEU A 171 -7.24 -7.49 11.64
C LEU A 171 -8.64 -8.01 11.27
N ARG A 172 -9.68 -7.34 11.74
CA ARG A 172 -11.05 -7.57 11.28
C ARG A 172 -11.32 -6.76 10.03
N LEU A 173 -11.69 -7.43 8.94
CA LEU A 173 -11.89 -6.79 7.64
C LEU A 173 -13.26 -6.15 7.51
N ASN A 174 -14.33 -6.84 7.93
CA ASN A 174 -15.69 -6.31 7.89
C ASN A 174 -16.03 -5.50 9.16
N ARG A 175 -16.63 -4.33 8.98
CA ARG A 175 -17.06 -3.48 10.11
C ARG A 175 -18.19 -4.11 10.89
N ASN A 176 -19.23 -4.53 10.19
CA ASN A 176 -20.38 -5.19 10.75
C ASN A 176 -20.33 -6.68 10.45
N THR A 177 -20.87 -7.49 11.34
CA THR A 177 -21.04 -8.92 11.11
C THR A 177 -21.95 -9.10 9.88
N LEU A 178 -21.47 -9.81 8.85
CA LEU A 178 -22.25 -10.14 7.68
C LEU A 178 -23.32 -11.17 8.06
N LYS A 179 -24.58 -10.85 7.83
CA LYS A 179 -25.73 -11.70 8.12
C LYS A 179 -26.38 -12.19 6.85
N LEU A 180 -26.54 -13.50 6.72
CA LEU A 180 -27.12 -14.16 5.56
C LEU A 180 -28.22 -15.11 6.02
N GLU A 181 -29.38 -15.00 5.39
CA GLU A 181 -30.49 -15.92 5.66
C GLU A 181 -30.43 -17.13 4.74
N SER A 182 -30.73 -18.32 5.27
CA SER A 182 -30.86 -19.52 4.46
C SER A 182 -32.08 -19.39 3.53
N ILE A 183 -31.83 -19.24 2.22
CA ILE A 183 -32.90 -19.23 1.22
C ILE A 183 -33.25 -20.67 0.88
N GLN A 184 -34.37 -21.15 1.38
CA GLN A 184 -34.91 -22.42 0.89
C GLN A 184 -35.56 -22.17 -0.46
N ARG A 185 -34.92 -22.63 -1.53
CA ARG A 185 -35.54 -22.67 -2.86
C ARG A 185 -36.48 -23.85 -2.92
N THR A 186 -37.80 -23.60 -2.94
CA THR A 186 -38.78 -24.59 -3.30
C THR A 186 -38.62 -24.90 -4.77
N ALA A 187 -37.98 -26.03 -5.08
CA ALA A 187 -38.03 -26.57 -6.43
C ALA A 187 -39.48 -26.97 -6.72
N GLY A 188 -40.08 -26.39 -7.77
CA GLY A 188 -41.43 -26.77 -8.19
C GLY A 188 -41.55 -28.27 -8.40
N ARG A 189 -42.66 -28.84 -7.85
CA ARG A 189 -42.98 -30.27 -7.78
C ARG A 189 -42.19 -31.10 -6.75
N GLY A 190 -42.49 -30.94 -5.46
CA GLY A 190 -42.57 -32.04 -4.50
C GLY A 190 -41.29 -32.71 -4.01
N LEU A 191 -40.10 -32.33 -4.44
CA LEU A 191 -38.82 -32.85 -3.94
C LEU A 191 -38.11 -31.76 -3.13
N LEU A 192 -38.21 -31.85 -1.83
CA LEU A 192 -37.40 -31.09 -0.88
C LEU A 192 -35.97 -31.63 -0.88
N PHE A 193 -35.13 -31.14 -1.78
CA PHE A 193 -33.69 -31.24 -1.55
C PHE A 193 -33.30 -30.11 -0.58
N SER A 194 -32.97 -30.48 0.64
CA SER A 194 -32.27 -29.57 1.54
C SER A 194 -30.85 -29.40 1.00
N GLN A 195 -30.68 -28.47 0.07
CA GLN A 195 -29.33 -28.07 -0.35
C GLN A 195 -28.67 -27.44 0.90
N ALA A 196 -27.53 -27.98 1.29
CA ALA A 196 -26.75 -27.42 2.38
C ALA A 196 -26.54 -25.91 2.13
N PHE A 197 -26.65 -25.10 3.16
CA PHE A 197 -26.38 -23.68 3.05
C PHE A 197 -24.93 -23.46 2.62
N ASP A 198 -24.74 -22.75 1.52
CA ASP A 198 -23.42 -22.39 1.01
C ASP A 198 -23.33 -20.86 0.91
N PRO A 199 -22.51 -20.21 1.77
CA PRO A 199 -22.35 -18.76 1.77
C PRO A 199 -21.78 -18.23 0.45
N MET A 200 -21.09 -19.06 -0.32
CA MET A 200 -20.54 -18.68 -1.65
C MET A 200 -21.61 -18.31 -2.67
N HIS A 201 -22.89 -18.64 -2.44
CA HIS A 201 -23.98 -18.18 -3.28
C HIS A 201 -24.32 -16.69 -3.09
N TYR A 202 -23.84 -16.06 -2.01
CA TYR A 202 -24.14 -14.67 -1.67
C TYR A 202 -23.02 -13.74 -2.14
N PRO A 203 -23.35 -12.71 -2.94
CA PRO A 203 -22.36 -11.76 -3.47
C PRO A 203 -21.53 -11.09 -2.35
N GLU A 204 -22.20 -10.70 -1.26
CA GLU A 204 -21.58 -10.02 -0.12
C GLU A 204 -20.52 -10.90 0.55
N TYR A 205 -20.79 -12.21 0.69
CA TYR A 205 -19.79 -13.12 1.24
C TYR A 205 -18.59 -13.28 0.30
N ARG A 206 -18.84 -13.43 -1.00
CA ARG A 206 -17.77 -13.53 -2.00
C ARG A 206 -16.89 -12.28 -2.01
N GLU A 207 -17.48 -11.10 -1.84
CA GLU A 207 -16.74 -9.84 -1.78
C GLU A 207 -15.76 -9.83 -0.61
N TYR A 208 -16.23 -10.07 0.62
CA TYR A 208 -15.35 -10.12 1.79
C TYR A 208 -14.32 -11.24 1.70
N LYS A 209 -14.70 -12.41 1.18
CA LYS A 209 -13.77 -13.52 0.95
C LYS A 209 -12.66 -13.14 -0.04
N SER A 210 -13.01 -12.46 -1.13
CA SER A 210 -12.05 -11.97 -2.13
C SER A 210 -11.08 -10.94 -1.54
N ILE A 211 -11.60 -9.98 -0.76
CA ILE A 211 -10.77 -9.01 -0.05
C ILE A 211 -9.80 -9.73 0.90
N ALA A 212 -10.31 -10.68 1.67
CA ALA A 212 -9.51 -11.45 2.63
C ALA A 212 -8.41 -12.27 1.94
N ASP A 213 -8.73 -12.96 0.84
CA ASP A 213 -7.77 -13.71 0.05
C ASP A 213 -6.70 -12.79 -0.56
N THR A 214 -7.11 -11.61 -1.05
CA THR A 214 -6.18 -10.61 -1.60
C THR A 214 -5.22 -10.09 -0.52
N VAL A 215 -5.73 -9.72 0.65
CA VAL A 215 -4.90 -9.26 1.78
C VAL A 215 -3.90 -10.34 2.18
N LYS A 216 -4.38 -11.59 2.34
CA LYS A 216 -3.52 -12.73 2.65
C LYS A 216 -2.43 -12.92 1.59
N GLN A 217 -2.77 -12.87 0.31
CA GLN A 217 -1.82 -13.01 -0.79
C GLN A 217 -0.75 -11.91 -0.77
N VAL A 218 -1.14 -10.64 -0.53
CA VAL A 218 -0.20 -9.52 -0.43
C VAL A 218 0.77 -9.74 0.73
N ILE A 219 0.26 -10.15 1.90
CA ILE A 219 1.07 -10.44 3.08
C ILE A 219 2.03 -11.61 2.79
N ASP A 220 1.55 -12.70 2.18
CA ASP A 220 2.37 -13.86 1.84
C ASP A 220 3.46 -13.52 0.82
N CYS A 221 3.18 -12.67 -0.17
CA CYS A 221 4.19 -12.15 -1.08
C CYS A 221 5.24 -11.30 -0.33
N GLY A 222 4.80 -10.38 0.54
CA GLY A 222 5.70 -9.50 1.28
C GLY A 222 6.64 -10.26 2.21
N ARG A 223 6.13 -11.24 2.98
CA ARG A 223 6.95 -12.06 3.89
C ARG A 223 7.98 -12.94 3.18
N GLN A 224 7.73 -13.29 1.92
CA GLN A 224 8.63 -14.09 1.09
C GLN A 224 9.51 -13.23 0.17
N GLY A 225 9.34 -11.90 0.17
CA GLY A 225 10.05 -11.00 -0.73
C GLY A 225 9.68 -11.20 -2.20
N LEU A 226 8.47 -11.68 -2.49
CA LEU A 226 8.00 -11.98 -3.83
C LEU A 226 7.25 -10.79 -4.43
N VAL A 227 7.32 -10.67 -5.76
CA VAL A 227 6.53 -9.69 -6.51
C VAL A 227 5.04 -10.02 -6.37
N TYR A 228 4.28 -9.07 -5.86
CA TYR A 228 2.83 -9.17 -5.86
C TYR A 228 2.29 -8.92 -7.27
N GLN A 229 1.56 -9.89 -7.79
CA GLN A 229 0.80 -9.75 -9.02
C GLN A 229 -0.67 -9.81 -8.63
N PRO A 230 -1.44 -8.71 -8.81
CA PRO A 230 -2.89 -8.77 -8.65
C PRO A 230 -3.41 -9.89 -9.54
N GLN A 231 -3.93 -10.95 -8.94
CA GLN A 231 -4.67 -11.92 -9.72
C GLN A 231 -5.90 -11.17 -10.22
N ALA A 232 -6.16 -11.23 -11.51
CA ALA A 232 -7.49 -10.91 -12.02
C ALA A 232 -8.44 -11.82 -11.23
N SER A 233 -9.16 -11.23 -10.26
CA SER A 233 -10.01 -11.98 -9.37
C SER A 233 -11.03 -12.69 -10.24
N GLY A 234 -10.83 -14.00 -10.44
CA GLY A 234 -11.68 -14.85 -11.27
C GLY A 234 -13.03 -15.12 -10.63
N TYR A 235 -13.55 -14.16 -9.88
CA TYR A 235 -14.93 -14.19 -9.41
C TYR A 235 -15.82 -13.73 -10.57
N ALA A 236 -16.53 -14.67 -11.14
CA ALA A 236 -17.65 -14.39 -12.05
C ALA A 236 -18.69 -13.53 -11.29
N GLY A 237 -18.50 -12.21 -11.29
CA GLY A 237 -19.40 -11.28 -10.61
C GLY A 237 -18.86 -9.89 -10.32
N ASP A 238 -17.53 -9.70 -10.26
CA ASP A 238 -16.96 -8.35 -10.18
C ASP A 238 -16.70 -7.81 -11.60
N PRO A 239 -17.49 -6.83 -12.08
CA PRO A 239 -17.32 -6.30 -13.43
C PRO A 239 -16.10 -5.38 -13.55
N PHE A 240 -15.53 -4.89 -12.44
CA PHE A 240 -14.55 -3.81 -12.44
C PHE A 240 -13.20 -4.21 -13.03
N PRO A 241 -12.61 -5.39 -12.78
CA PRO A 241 -11.38 -5.82 -13.45
C PRO A 241 -11.54 -5.88 -14.97
N ALA A 242 -12.67 -6.43 -15.46
CA ALA A 242 -12.97 -6.48 -16.88
C ALA A 242 -13.16 -5.08 -17.48
N ILE A 243 -13.80 -4.15 -16.76
CA ILE A 243 -13.98 -2.77 -17.18
C ILE A 243 -12.62 -2.03 -17.19
N ILE A 244 -11.74 -2.26 -16.20
CA ILE A 244 -10.39 -1.70 -16.17
C ILE A 244 -9.57 -2.22 -17.36
N ASP A 245 -9.71 -3.50 -17.72
CA ASP A 245 -9.06 -4.06 -18.89
C ASP A 245 -9.65 -3.51 -20.20
N GLN A 246 -10.94 -3.22 -20.25
CA GLN A 246 -11.54 -2.49 -21.39
C GLN A 246 -10.95 -1.08 -21.51
N ILE A 247 -10.80 -0.34 -20.42
CA ILE A 247 -10.10 0.97 -20.41
C ILE A 247 -8.68 0.81 -20.94
N ARG A 248 -7.92 -0.15 -20.43
CA ARG A 248 -6.51 -0.39 -20.80
C ARG A 248 -6.34 -0.73 -22.29
N ASN A 249 -7.27 -1.50 -22.84
CA ASN A 249 -7.23 -1.99 -24.22
C ASN A 249 -8.05 -1.13 -25.19
N ALA A 250 -8.61 -0.01 -24.73
CA ALA A 250 -9.37 0.90 -25.58
C ALA A 250 -8.52 1.40 -26.76
N PRO A 251 -9.09 1.48 -27.98
CA PRO A 251 -8.34 1.90 -29.15
C PRO A 251 -7.90 3.37 -29.09
N THR A 252 -8.74 4.23 -28.48
CA THR A 252 -8.45 5.67 -28.35
C THR A 252 -8.58 6.14 -26.88
N THR A 253 -7.97 7.28 -26.58
CA THR A 253 -8.14 7.96 -25.28
C THR A 253 -9.61 8.36 -25.04
N ALA A 254 -10.35 8.70 -26.07
CA ALA A 254 -11.77 9.06 -25.97
C ALA A 254 -12.62 7.85 -25.53
N ASP A 255 -12.39 6.68 -26.09
CA ASP A 255 -13.07 5.43 -25.73
C ASP A 255 -12.70 5.04 -24.28
N ALA A 256 -11.44 5.12 -23.92
CA ALA A 256 -10.97 4.87 -22.55
C ALA A 256 -11.62 5.80 -21.53
N LEU A 257 -11.75 7.09 -21.85
CA LEU A 257 -12.35 8.09 -20.99
C LEU A 257 -13.85 7.87 -20.80
N SER A 258 -14.58 7.47 -21.86
CA SER A 258 -16.00 7.18 -21.78
C SER A 258 -16.26 5.99 -20.85
N THR A 259 -15.47 4.92 -20.97
CA THR A 259 -15.55 3.74 -20.11
C THR A 259 -15.17 4.08 -18.65
N PHE A 260 -14.15 4.91 -18.44
CA PHE A 260 -13.74 5.39 -17.12
C PHE A 260 -14.84 6.22 -16.44
N THR A 261 -15.55 7.07 -17.21
CA THR A 261 -16.65 7.88 -16.70
C THR A 261 -17.83 7.01 -16.25
N ALA A 262 -18.19 6.02 -17.07
CA ALA A 262 -19.24 5.04 -16.73
C ALA A 262 -18.88 4.23 -15.48
N LEU A 263 -17.63 3.79 -15.34
CA LEU A 263 -17.10 3.12 -14.16
C LEU A 263 -17.23 4.01 -12.92
N SER A 264 -16.83 5.28 -13.02
CA SER A 264 -16.87 6.23 -11.90
C SER A 264 -18.29 6.44 -11.36
N GLN A 265 -19.31 6.40 -12.22
CA GLN A 265 -20.71 6.47 -11.82
C GLN A 265 -21.16 5.22 -11.05
N GLN A 266 -20.69 4.04 -11.44
CA GLN A 266 -20.99 2.78 -10.75
C GLN A 266 -20.33 2.68 -9.37
N LEU A 267 -19.21 3.38 -9.18
CA LEU A 267 -18.42 3.36 -7.95
C LEU A 267 -18.88 4.32 -6.85
N VAL A 268 -19.93 5.10 -7.04
CA VAL A 268 -20.35 6.21 -6.13
C VAL A 268 -20.44 5.73 -4.67
N ASN A 269 -21.00 4.54 -4.44
CA ASN A 269 -21.18 3.96 -3.09
C ASN A 269 -20.32 2.70 -2.86
N HIS A 270 -19.33 2.43 -3.72
CA HIS A 270 -18.54 1.21 -3.61
C HIS A 270 -17.46 1.35 -2.52
N PRO A 271 -17.29 0.36 -1.61
CA PRO A 271 -16.35 0.44 -0.49
C PRO A 271 -14.89 0.58 -0.94
N ASN A 272 -14.52 0.01 -2.09
CA ASN A 272 -13.18 0.07 -2.68
C ASN A 272 -13.05 1.12 -3.79
N LYS A 273 -13.94 2.12 -3.83
CA LYS A 273 -13.99 3.16 -4.86
C LYS A 273 -12.60 3.75 -5.17
N ASP A 274 -11.87 4.15 -4.15
CA ASP A 274 -10.59 4.86 -4.35
C ASP A 274 -9.51 3.95 -4.97
N ALA A 275 -9.49 2.67 -4.60
CA ALA A 275 -8.55 1.69 -5.15
C ALA A 275 -8.89 1.38 -6.63
N ILE A 276 -10.16 1.13 -6.93
CA ILE A 276 -10.64 0.85 -8.29
C ILE A 276 -10.46 2.07 -9.19
N THR A 277 -10.78 3.28 -8.71
CA THR A 277 -10.60 4.53 -9.45
C THR A 277 -9.12 4.76 -9.77
N ARG A 278 -8.21 4.46 -8.84
CA ARG A 278 -6.75 4.57 -9.08
C ARG A 278 -6.30 3.63 -10.18
N GLN A 279 -6.66 2.36 -10.11
CA GLN A 279 -6.32 1.37 -11.14
C GLN A 279 -6.88 1.75 -12.52
N ALA A 280 -8.12 2.25 -12.57
CA ALA A 280 -8.73 2.73 -13.79
C ALA A 280 -8.03 3.98 -14.36
N SER A 281 -7.58 4.90 -13.47
CA SER A 281 -6.80 6.07 -13.85
C SER A 281 -5.44 5.68 -14.44
N ASP A 282 -4.77 4.69 -13.84
CA ASP A 282 -3.50 4.17 -14.35
C ASP A 282 -3.68 3.52 -15.74
N ALA A 283 -4.78 2.76 -15.93
CA ALA A 283 -5.14 2.19 -17.22
C ALA A 283 -5.40 3.28 -18.28
N LEU A 284 -6.14 4.33 -17.94
CA LEU A 284 -6.41 5.47 -18.82
C LEU A 284 -5.12 6.21 -19.20
N ASN A 285 -4.22 6.44 -18.25
CA ASN A 285 -2.93 7.07 -18.50
C ASN A 285 -2.06 6.22 -19.45
N ALA A 286 -2.09 4.90 -19.31
CA ALA A 286 -1.39 3.99 -20.23
C ALA A 286 -1.89 4.13 -21.68
N VAL A 287 -3.20 4.32 -21.90
CA VAL A 287 -3.78 4.55 -23.23
C VAL A 287 -3.32 5.90 -23.79
N LYS A 288 -3.38 6.98 -23.00
CA LYS A 288 -2.89 8.31 -23.38
C LYS A 288 -1.43 8.26 -23.85
N MET A 289 -0.58 7.57 -23.09
CA MET A 289 0.83 7.41 -23.44
C MET A 289 1.04 6.60 -24.72
N ARG A 290 0.24 5.54 -24.93
CA ARG A 290 0.28 4.73 -26.16
C ARG A 290 -0.13 5.56 -27.38
N GLU A 291 -1.22 6.30 -27.30
CA GLU A 291 -1.72 7.15 -28.38
C GLU A 291 -0.73 8.27 -28.72
N SER A 292 -0.15 8.91 -27.71
CA SER A 292 0.90 9.92 -27.90
C SER A 292 2.14 9.35 -28.61
N ARG A 293 2.56 8.13 -28.28
CA ARG A 293 3.67 7.44 -28.97
C ARG A 293 3.34 7.09 -30.40
N GLN A 294 2.09 6.65 -30.67
CA GLN A 294 1.63 6.36 -32.02
C GLN A 294 1.54 7.63 -32.88
N ALA A 295 1.06 8.74 -32.32
CA ALA A 295 1.03 10.04 -32.99
C ALA A 295 2.45 10.55 -33.32
N ALA A 296 3.39 10.36 -32.41
CA ALA A 296 4.80 10.70 -32.64
C ALA A 296 5.47 9.81 -33.71
N ALA A 297 5.04 8.56 -33.84
CA ALA A 297 5.53 7.62 -34.87
C ALA A 297 4.87 7.83 -36.24
N ALA A 298 3.70 8.47 -36.29
CA ALA A 298 2.96 8.75 -37.51
C ALA A 298 3.39 10.05 -38.22
N VAL A 299 4.30 10.81 -37.62
CA VAL A 299 4.93 11.94 -38.35
C VAL A 299 5.82 11.34 -39.42
N PRO A 300 5.59 11.63 -40.73
CA PRO A 300 6.45 11.10 -41.79
C PRO A 300 7.87 11.59 -41.54
N VAL A 301 8.79 10.64 -41.41
CA VAL A 301 10.22 10.95 -41.42
C VAL A 301 10.52 11.56 -42.79
N ALA A 302 10.48 12.88 -42.86
CA ALA A 302 11.00 13.59 -44.02
C ALA A 302 12.47 13.19 -44.13
N SER A 303 12.84 12.65 -45.31
CA SER A 303 14.20 12.30 -45.68
C SER A 303 15.18 13.38 -45.26
N PRO A 304 16.40 13.04 -44.83
CA PRO A 304 17.41 14.00 -44.39
C PRO A 304 18.02 14.74 -45.56
N ALA A 305 17.35 15.78 -46.05
CA ALA A 305 17.86 16.71 -47.04
C ALA A 305 17.27 18.10 -46.82
N ALA A 306 17.56 18.70 -45.67
CA ALA A 306 17.61 20.14 -45.50
C ALA A 306 18.63 20.43 -44.40
N SER A 307 19.81 20.88 -44.81
CA SER A 307 20.88 21.38 -43.94
C SER A 307 20.32 22.44 -42.99
N ALA A 308 20.06 22.05 -41.73
CA ALA A 308 19.63 22.98 -40.70
C ALA A 308 20.67 24.08 -40.55
N LEU A 309 20.29 25.35 -40.80
CA LEU A 309 21.11 26.52 -40.53
C LEU A 309 21.51 26.51 -39.05
N TRP A 310 22.81 26.72 -38.79
CA TRP A 310 23.33 26.92 -37.46
C TRP A 310 24.07 28.25 -37.35
N THR A 311 23.98 28.94 -36.23
CA THR A 311 24.64 30.20 -35.99
C THR A 311 25.98 29.97 -35.31
N CYS A 312 27.06 30.48 -35.85
CA CYS A 312 28.38 30.36 -35.28
C CYS A 312 28.50 31.16 -33.99
N PRO A 313 28.84 30.52 -32.85
CA PRO A 313 28.95 31.21 -31.55
C PRO A 313 30.17 32.20 -31.52
N GLY A 314 31.12 32.03 -32.40
CA GLY A 314 32.31 32.88 -32.47
C GLY A 314 32.14 34.19 -33.29
N CYS A 315 31.29 34.18 -34.32
CA CYS A 315 31.13 35.36 -35.21
C CYS A 315 29.68 35.69 -35.60
N GLY A 316 28.68 34.93 -35.10
CA GLY A 316 27.26 35.17 -35.36
C GLY A 316 26.77 34.82 -36.76
N SER A 317 27.61 34.32 -37.66
CA SER A 317 27.23 34.00 -39.06
C SER A 317 26.39 32.71 -39.13
N SER A 318 25.35 32.71 -39.98
CA SER A 318 24.52 31.54 -40.25
C SER A 318 25.20 30.62 -41.27
N ASN A 319 25.26 29.31 -40.96
CA ASN A 319 26.00 28.33 -41.75
C ASN A 319 25.18 27.06 -41.95
N THR A 320 25.45 26.35 -43.06
CA THR A 320 24.83 25.04 -43.36
C THR A 320 25.85 23.90 -43.31
N GLY A 321 27.16 24.20 -43.32
CA GLY A 321 28.24 23.23 -43.34
C GLY A 321 28.76 22.79 -41.96
N LYS A 322 29.80 21.96 -41.98
CA LYS A 322 30.48 21.48 -40.75
C LYS A 322 31.39 22.53 -40.08
N PHE A 323 31.73 23.60 -40.83
CA PHE A 323 32.56 24.69 -40.37
C PHE A 323 31.90 26.04 -40.72
N CYS A 324 32.17 27.06 -39.96
CA CYS A 324 31.73 28.42 -40.24
C CYS A 324 32.45 28.96 -41.48
N SER A 325 31.69 29.38 -42.48
CA SER A 325 32.25 29.94 -43.72
C SER A 325 32.94 31.28 -43.51
N SER A 326 32.68 31.99 -42.42
CA SER A 326 33.25 33.32 -42.14
C SER A 326 34.48 33.27 -41.24
N CYS A 327 34.58 32.38 -40.24
CA CYS A 327 35.71 32.34 -39.32
C CYS A 327 36.37 30.96 -39.16
N GLY A 328 35.92 29.95 -39.90
CA GLY A 328 36.50 28.60 -39.88
C GLY A 328 36.21 27.78 -38.64
N SER A 329 35.47 28.29 -37.65
CA SER A 329 35.15 27.57 -36.44
C SER A 329 34.28 26.33 -36.76
N PRO A 330 34.55 25.18 -36.14
CA PRO A 330 33.74 24.00 -36.37
C PRO A 330 32.31 24.19 -35.80
N LYS A 331 31.33 23.58 -36.45
CA LYS A 331 29.95 23.51 -35.95
C LYS A 331 29.97 22.90 -34.57
N PRO A 332 29.35 23.53 -33.54
CA PRO A 332 29.25 22.94 -32.22
C PRO A 332 28.62 21.55 -32.34
N ALA A 333 29.30 20.53 -31.84
CA ALA A 333 28.74 19.21 -31.72
C ALA A 333 27.61 19.28 -30.66
N PHE A 334 26.36 19.25 -31.11
CA PHE A 334 25.25 18.99 -30.22
C PHE A 334 25.37 17.52 -29.76
N SER A 335 25.90 17.31 -28.57
CA SER A 335 25.82 16.01 -27.92
C SER A 335 24.34 15.70 -27.70
N ALA A 336 23.83 14.76 -28.48
CA ALA A 336 22.45 14.26 -28.34
C ALA A 336 22.16 13.59 -26.98
N ASN A 337 23.19 13.50 -26.13
CA ASN A 337 23.16 12.74 -24.88
C ASN A 337 22.87 13.57 -23.61
N ASN A 338 22.41 14.82 -23.73
CA ASN A 338 22.14 15.63 -22.53
C ASN A 338 20.67 15.91 -22.29
N SER A 339 19.78 15.23 -23.01
CA SER A 339 18.34 15.28 -22.72
C SER A 339 17.95 14.27 -21.65
N TRP A 340 17.09 14.69 -20.71
CA TRP A 340 16.53 13.83 -19.67
C TRP A 340 15.02 13.95 -19.67
N THR A 341 14.33 12.88 -19.31
CA THR A 341 12.87 12.84 -19.23
C THR A 341 12.44 13.06 -17.81
N CYS A 342 11.62 14.08 -17.58
CA CYS A 342 11.04 14.37 -16.27
C CYS A 342 9.94 13.35 -15.93
N PHE A 343 9.62 13.19 -14.65
CA PHE A 343 8.49 12.39 -14.19
C PHE A 343 7.13 12.84 -14.76
N CYS A 344 6.99 14.12 -15.18
CA CYS A 344 5.82 14.61 -15.91
C CYS A 344 5.78 14.23 -17.39
N GLY A 345 6.80 13.49 -17.89
CA GLY A 345 6.92 13.06 -19.29
C GLY A 345 7.59 14.06 -20.22
N ALA A 346 7.91 15.27 -19.77
CA ALA A 346 8.57 16.29 -20.59
C ALA A 346 10.06 15.96 -20.80
N ILE A 347 10.54 16.08 -22.05
CA ILE A 347 11.96 15.94 -22.39
C ILE A 347 12.65 17.30 -22.22
N ASN A 348 13.70 17.35 -21.44
CA ASN A 348 14.40 18.54 -21.03
C ASN A 348 15.89 18.45 -21.30
N THR A 349 16.53 19.60 -21.57
CA THR A 349 17.99 19.74 -21.72
C THR A 349 18.59 20.61 -20.61
N ALA A 350 17.77 21.31 -19.83
CA ALA A 350 18.15 22.20 -18.74
C ALA A 350 18.18 21.52 -17.39
N LYS A 351 18.63 22.23 -16.35
CA LYS A 351 18.69 21.73 -14.96
C LYS A 351 17.31 21.53 -14.31
N PHE A 352 16.27 22.15 -14.86
CA PHE A 352 14.91 22.09 -14.37
C PHE A 352 13.97 21.69 -15.51
N CYS A 353 12.92 20.96 -15.18
CA CYS A 353 11.85 20.68 -16.11
C CYS A 353 11.10 21.97 -16.45
N GLN A 354 10.96 22.27 -17.75
CA GLN A 354 10.28 23.48 -18.22
C GLN A 354 8.76 23.45 -18.00
N GLU A 355 8.18 22.25 -17.87
CA GLU A 355 6.73 22.08 -17.70
C GLU A 355 6.30 22.08 -16.24
N CYS A 356 7.07 21.45 -15.33
CA CYS A 356 6.67 21.27 -13.92
C CYS A 356 7.69 21.79 -12.91
N GLY A 357 8.80 22.37 -13.33
CA GLY A 357 9.82 22.94 -12.44
C GLY A 357 10.69 21.91 -11.68
N THR A 358 10.47 20.62 -11.88
CA THR A 358 11.25 19.56 -11.20
C THR A 358 12.72 19.64 -11.59
N VAL A 359 13.61 19.57 -10.60
CA VAL A 359 15.06 19.55 -10.80
C VAL A 359 15.47 18.26 -11.51
N ARG A 360 16.42 18.33 -12.46
CA ARG A 360 17.02 17.15 -13.07
C ARG A 360 17.65 16.28 -12.00
N PHE A 361 17.21 15.04 -11.90
CA PHE A 361 17.82 14.06 -11.01
C PHE A 361 19.25 13.79 -11.51
N LYS A 362 20.25 14.00 -10.65
CA LYS A 362 21.58 13.47 -10.91
C LYS A 362 21.56 12.01 -10.44
N PRO A 363 21.99 11.03 -11.26
CA PRO A 363 22.20 9.68 -10.77
C PRO A 363 23.16 9.75 -9.58
N GLN A 364 22.78 9.13 -8.46
CA GLN A 364 23.67 9.01 -7.30
C GLN A 364 24.79 8.06 -7.69
N GLN A 365 26.03 8.53 -7.63
CA GLN A 365 27.18 7.67 -7.84
C GLN A 365 27.36 6.79 -6.60
N ILE A 366 27.43 5.48 -6.82
CA ILE A 366 27.76 4.51 -5.79
C ILE A 366 29.28 4.33 -5.81
N TRP A 367 29.88 4.44 -4.64
CA TRP A 367 31.30 4.29 -4.45
C TRP A 367 31.58 3.21 -3.39
N CYS A 368 32.39 2.23 -3.76
CA CYS A 368 32.80 1.20 -2.81
C CYS A 368 33.93 1.72 -1.92
N SER A 369 33.69 1.84 -0.64
CA SER A 369 34.67 2.34 0.34
C SER A 369 35.87 1.40 0.53
N GLU A 370 35.78 0.12 0.11
CA GLU A 370 36.89 -0.85 0.25
C GLU A 370 37.82 -0.91 -0.95
N CYS A 371 37.27 -0.83 -2.17
CA CYS A 371 38.09 -1.01 -3.36
C CYS A 371 38.03 0.18 -4.34
N SER A 372 37.39 1.28 -3.93
CA SER A 372 37.22 2.50 -4.73
C SER A 372 36.52 2.30 -6.08
N TRP A 373 35.82 1.19 -6.27
CA TRP A 373 34.98 1.00 -7.46
C TRP A 373 33.82 1.98 -7.46
N THR A 374 33.49 2.56 -8.61
CA THR A 374 32.38 3.50 -8.79
C THR A 374 31.51 3.03 -9.95
N THR A 375 30.19 3.38 -9.91
CA THR A 375 29.34 3.24 -11.09
C THR A 375 29.80 4.19 -12.18
N GLU A 376 29.92 3.70 -13.42
CA GLU A 376 30.18 4.53 -14.59
C GLU A 376 28.91 5.30 -14.98
N ASP A 377 29.05 6.47 -15.63
CA ASP A 377 27.94 7.38 -15.97
C ASP A 377 26.88 6.80 -16.94
N GLU A 378 27.10 5.61 -17.48
CA GLU A 378 26.23 4.92 -18.45
C GLU A 378 25.35 3.83 -17.83
N ASP A 379 25.51 3.53 -16.54
CA ASP A 379 24.74 2.47 -15.88
C ASP A 379 23.29 2.93 -15.60
N ASP A 380 22.34 2.04 -15.86
CA ASP A 380 20.92 2.25 -15.56
C ASP A 380 20.74 2.61 -14.07
N PRO A 381 20.18 3.79 -13.73
CA PRO A 381 19.99 4.20 -12.34
C PRO A 381 19.07 3.25 -11.53
N ASN A 382 18.36 2.33 -12.20
CA ASN A 382 17.57 1.27 -11.56
C ASN A 382 18.34 -0.02 -11.32
N ALA A 383 19.58 -0.15 -11.81
CA ALA A 383 20.44 -1.32 -11.67
C ALA A 383 21.48 -1.14 -10.56
N VAL A 384 21.08 -0.65 -9.39
CA VAL A 384 21.98 -0.55 -8.25
C VAL A 384 22.37 -1.96 -7.79
N PRO A 385 23.63 -2.42 -7.95
CA PRO A 385 24.03 -3.72 -7.50
C PRO A 385 23.98 -3.78 -5.96
N LYS A 386 23.50 -4.86 -5.41
CA LYS A 386 23.52 -5.09 -3.94
C LYS A 386 24.93 -5.30 -3.38
N PHE A 387 25.85 -5.73 -4.24
CA PHE A 387 27.24 -6.04 -3.89
C PHE A 387 28.19 -5.39 -4.90
N CYS A 388 29.34 -4.96 -4.42
CA CYS A 388 30.38 -4.42 -5.28
C CYS A 388 30.85 -5.48 -6.31
N PRO A 389 30.79 -5.21 -7.63
CA PRO A 389 31.21 -6.19 -8.63
C PRO A 389 32.72 -6.50 -8.58
N ASN A 390 33.52 -5.60 -8.00
CA ASN A 390 34.95 -5.74 -7.96
C ASN A 390 35.45 -6.54 -6.72
N CYS A 391 34.86 -6.31 -5.52
CA CYS A 391 35.35 -6.95 -4.29
C CYS A 391 34.28 -7.78 -3.56
N GLY A 392 33.04 -7.81 -4.02
CA GLY A 392 31.96 -8.59 -3.42
C GLY A 392 31.37 -8.02 -2.13
N ARG A 393 31.83 -6.84 -1.65
CA ARG A 393 31.29 -6.18 -0.46
C ARG A 393 29.84 -5.74 -0.70
N GLN A 394 28.99 -5.92 0.30
CA GLN A 394 27.63 -5.40 0.26
C GLN A 394 27.62 -3.86 0.44
N PHE A 395 26.90 -3.14 -0.42
CA PHE A 395 26.73 -1.69 -0.30
C PHE A 395 25.81 -1.31 0.84
N ASN A 396 26.08 -0.19 1.48
CA ASN A 396 25.28 0.42 2.52
C ASN A 396 24.99 1.91 2.17
N ASN A 397 24.24 2.61 3.03
CA ASN A 397 23.83 4.00 2.79
C ASN A 397 25.01 5.01 2.75
N GLU A 398 26.19 4.63 3.20
CA GLU A 398 27.39 5.48 3.19
C GLU A 398 28.14 5.41 1.84
N ASP A 399 27.83 4.40 1.03
CA ASP A 399 28.42 4.18 -0.29
C ASP A 399 27.68 4.98 -1.40
N ILE A 400 26.63 5.73 -1.07
CA ILE A 400 25.83 6.54 -1.98
C ILE A 400 26.24 8.02 -1.83
N ARG A 401 26.69 8.66 -2.90
CA ARG A 401 27.11 10.08 -2.93
C ARG A 401 26.31 10.89 -3.94
#